data_c61544a0d9c1be94a181bac620bed138
#
_entry.id   c61544a0d9c1be94a181bac620bed138
#
_cell.length_a   1.000
_cell.length_b   1.000
_cell.length_c   1.000
_cell.angle_alpha   90.00
_cell.angle_beta   90.00
_cell.angle_gamma   90.00
#
_symmetry.space_group_name_H-M   'P 1'
#
loop_
_entity.id
_entity.type
_entity.pdbx_description
1 polymer ?
#
loop_
_entity_poly.entity_id
_entity_poly.type
_entity_poly.pdbx_seq_one_letter_code
_entity_poly.pdbx_strand_id
1 'polypeptide(L)'
;MTNDLPTLSGPEFGPASGGNPKQLVILCHGLGADGNDLIGLAPHYAKVLPNAIFVSPNAPFQCDMSPFGYQWFSLQERTEEAMLAGAQKAQPILDAFIDQQLAKYKLTERNLALVGFSQGTMVSIFTVPRRKIPVAGVVAYSGRLIGKDLMAQEIRCTPPMVMINGDQDELVPVTLQPAAVDTLRALGVKIEGHIRPGLGHSIDDVGIKIAQDFLSALF
;
A
#
# COMPACT_ATOMS: atom_id res chain seq x y z
N MET A 1 4.50 -10.17 -28.05
CA MET A 1 3.53 -9.11 -27.76
C MET A 1 4.00 -8.45 -26.49
N THR A 2 4.52 -7.22 -26.58
CA THR A 2 4.81 -6.41 -25.41
C THR A 2 3.45 -6.11 -24.78
N ASN A 3 3.16 -6.73 -23.62
CA ASN A 3 2.03 -6.32 -22.80
C ASN A 3 2.34 -4.91 -22.30
N ASP A 4 1.86 -3.89 -23.00
CA ASP A 4 1.93 -2.52 -22.51
C ASP A 4 1.03 -2.42 -21.27
N LEU A 5 1.69 -2.44 -20.09
CA LEU A 5 1.00 -2.24 -18.82
C LEU A 5 0.46 -0.79 -18.77
N PRO A 6 -0.71 -0.56 -18.14
CA PRO A 6 -1.21 0.80 -17.93
C PRO A 6 -0.18 1.66 -17.20
N THR A 7 0.07 2.85 -17.71
CA THR A 7 0.91 3.84 -17.03
C THR A 7 0.08 4.54 -15.96
N LEU A 8 0.55 4.47 -14.73
CA LEU A 8 -0.10 5.16 -13.62
C LEU A 8 0.42 6.59 -13.49
N SER A 9 -0.45 7.50 -13.09
CA SER A 9 -0.12 8.90 -12.80
C SER A 9 -0.98 9.41 -11.65
N GLY A 10 -0.51 10.45 -10.96
CA GLY A 10 -1.24 11.06 -9.86
C GLY A 10 -0.45 12.21 -9.24
N PRO A 11 -0.99 12.83 -8.18
CA PRO A 11 -0.35 13.95 -7.51
C PRO A 11 0.93 13.54 -6.80
N GLU A 12 1.80 14.53 -6.60
CA GLU A 12 3.06 14.42 -5.86
C GLU A 12 3.12 15.52 -4.82
N PHE A 13 3.83 15.26 -3.71
CA PHE A 13 4.06 16.22 -2.64
C PHE A 13 5.48 16.10 -2.08
N GLY A 14 6.15 17.22 -1.90
CA GLY A 14 7.50 17.30 -1.31
C GLY A 14 8.62 17.26 -2.35
N PRO A 15 9.89 17.11 -1.91
CA PRO A 15 10.33 17.11 -0.52
C PRO A 15 10.07 18.42 0.22
N ALA A 16 9.58 18.35 1.47
CA ALA A 16 9.32 19.55 2.29
C ALA A 16 10.59 20.33 2.63
N SER A 17 11.73 19.68 2.69
CA SER A 17 13.06 20.28 2.87
C SER A 17 13.60 20.98 1.61
N GLY A 18 12.94 20.79 0.45
CA GLY A 18 13.47 21.19 -0.85
C GLY A 18 14.59 20.28 -1.38
N GLY A 19 14.99 20.51 -2.63
CA GLY A 19 16.06 19.77 -3.29
C GLY A 19 15.66 18.37 -3.78
N ASN A 20 16.66 17.52 -4.03
CA ASN A 20 16.43 16.17 -4.50
C ASN A 20 15.92 15.26 -3.38
N PRO A 21 14.90 14.42 -3.64
CA PRO A 21 14.38 13.50 -2.64
C PRO A 21 15.44 12.45 -2.24
N LYS A 22 15.42 12.07 -0.96
CA LYS A 22 16.22 10.98 -0.41
C LYS A 22 15.39 9.72 -0.12
N GLN A 23 14.09 9.88 -0.01
CA GLN A 23 13.12 8.81 0.18
C GLN A 23 11.95 8.99 -0.80
N LEU A 24 11.31 7.89 -1.15
CA LEU A 24 10.08 7.82 -1.93
C LEU A 24 9.02 7.12 -1.09
N VAL A 25 7.83 7.72 -1.02
CA VAL A 25 6.66 7.08 -0.40
C VAL A 25 5.54 7.01 -1.44
N ILE A 26 5.13 5.81 -1.80
CA ILE A 26 4.00 5.59 -2.72
C ILE A 26 2.75 5.35 -1.90
N LEU A 27 1.70 6.15 -2.17
CA LEU A 27 0.41 6.13 -1.48
C LEU A 27 -0.63 5.47 -2.39
N CYS A 28 -1.11 4.27 -2.03
CA CYS A 28 -2.06 3.49 -2.82
C CYS A 28 -3.46 3.62 -2.22
N HIS A 29 -4.36 4.32 -2.92
CA HIS A 29 -5.73 4.61 -2.46
C HIS A 29 -6.66 3.39 -2.46
N GLY A 30 -7.81 3.53 -1.78
CA GLY A 30 -8.87 2.53 -1.74
C GLY A 30 -9.78 2.54 -2.99
N LEU A 31 -10.69 1.55 -3.07
CA LEU A 31 -11.69 1.44 -4.13
C LEU A 31 -12.54 2.71 -4.22
N GLY A 32 -12.75 3.22 -5.42
CA GLY A 32 -13.64 4.37 -5.69
C GLY A 32 -13.04 5.73 -5.34
N ALA A 33 -11.82 5.77 -4.80
CA ALA A 33 -11.05 6.98 -4.56
C ALA A 33 -10.09 7.28 -5.73
N ASP A 34 -9.19 8.22 -5.54
CA ASP A 34 -8.13 8.58 -6.47
C ASP A 34 -6.85 9.01 -5.72
N GLY A 35 -5.81 9.38 -6.45
CA GLY A 35 -4.55 9.83 -5.87
C GLY A 35 -4.69 11.12 -5.04
N ASN A 36 -5.67 11.99 -5.35
CA ASN A 36 -5.86 13.24 -4.61
C ASN A 36 -6.43 12.99 -3.20
N ASP A 37 -7.14 11.89 -2.99
CA ASP A 37 -7.62 11.49 -1.68
C ASP A 37 -6.43 11.15 -0.76
N LEU A 38 -5.61 10.19 -1.16
CA LEU A 38 -4.59 9.67 -0.25
C LEU A 38 -3.33 10.56 -0.14
N ILE A 39 -3.06 11.42 -1.13
CA ILE A 39 -1.95 12.40 -1.04
C ILE A 39 -2.14 13.36 0.15
N GLY A 40 -3.36 13.52 0.65
CA GLY A 40 -3.66 14.29 1.86
C GLY A 40 -2.92 13.81 3.11
N LEU A 41 -2.41 12.57 3.14
CA LEU A 41 -1.56 12.06 4.21
C LEU A 41 -0.10 12.57 4.14
N ALA A 42 0.35 12.98 2.96
CA ALA A 42 1.75 13.39 2.75
C ALA A 42 2.23 14.52 3.67
N PRO A 43 1.46 15.60 3.94
CA PRO A 43 1.86 16.63 4.90
C PRO A 43 2.09 16.11 6.33
N HIS A 44 1.36 15.06 6.74
CA HIS A 44 1.55 14.41 8.03
C HIS A 44 2.88 13.66 8.08
N TYR A 45 3.18 12.87 7.06
CA TYR A 45 4.41 12.07 6.99
C TYR A 45 5.66 12.91 6.71
N ALA A 46 5.52 14.03 6.00
CA ALA A 46 6.63 14.96 5.75
C ALA A 46 7.20 15.56 7.03
N LYS A 47 6.44 15.58 8.14
CA LYS A 47 6.94 16.02 9.46
C LYS A 47 8.08 15.14 9.98
N VAL A 48 8.05 13.84 9.66
CA VAL A 48 9.08 12.87 10.07
C VAL A 48 10.00 12.47 8.92
N LEU A 49 9.58 12.67 7.66
CA LEU A 49 10.35 12.41 6.45
C LEU A 49 10.44 13.68 5.57
N PRO A 50 11.10 14.74 6.02
CA PRO A 50 11.12 16.03 5.29
C PRO A 50 11.84 15.96 3.94
N ASN A 51 12.70 14.95 3.73
CA ASN A 51 13.42 14.71 2.48
C ASN A 51 12.69 13.75 1.53
N ALA A 52 11.47 13.30 1.87
CA ALA A 52 10.73 12.36 1.04
C ALA A 52 9.93 13.08 -0.05
N ILE A 53 9.86 12.44 -1.22
CA ILE A 53 8.82 12.66 -2.21
C ILE A 53 7.68 11.66 -1.97
N PHE A 54 6.46 12.15 -1.94
CA PHE A 54 5.24 11.37 -1.83
C PHE A 54 4.56 11.37 -3.19
N VAL A 55 4.18 10.19 -3.67
CA VAL A 55 3.53 10.00 -4.97
C VAL A 55 2.27 9.16 -4.75
N SER A 56 1.12 9.65 -5.19
CA SER A 56 -0.16 8.95 -5.01
C SER A 56 -0.82 8.70 -6.37
N PRO A 57 -0.53 7.55 -7.01
CA PRO A 57 -1.09 7.27 -8.33
C PRO A 57 -2.58 6.97 -8.25
N ASN A 58 -3.32 7.33 -9.30
CA ASN A 58 -4.61 6.75 -9.59
C ASN A 58 -4.43 5.26 -9.91
N ALA A 59 -5.28 4.40 -9.37
CA ALA A 59 -5.28 2.99 -9.71
C ALA A 59 -5.63 2.78 -11.21
N PRO A 60 -5.27 1.63 -11.81
CA PRO A 60 -5.25 1.48 -13.27
C PRO A 60 -6.61 1.44 -13.95
N PHE A 61 -7.68 1.14 -13.21
CA PHE A 61 -9.01 0.96 -13.80
C PHE A 61 -10.02 1.95 -13.23
N GLN A 62 -10.98 2.40 -14.06
CA GLN A 62 -12.13 3.14 -13.57
C GLN A 62 -12.92 2.27 -12.59
N CYS A 63 -13.45 2.87 -11.54
CA CYS A 63 -14.28 2.14 -10.57
C CYS A 63 -15.55 1.61 -11.26
N ASP A 64 -15.80 0.31 -11.13
CA ASP A 64 -16.99 -0.34 -11.72
C ASP A 64 -18.20 -0.35 -10.77
N MET A 65 -18.01 0.10 -9.53
CA MET A 65 -19.06 0.23 -8.50
C MET A 65 -19.47 1.68 -8.24
N SER A 66 -18.83 2.64 -8.91
CA SER A 66 -19.09 4.07 -8.77
C SER A 66 -18.85 4.76 -10.12
N PRO A 67 -19.61 5.81 -10.48
CA PRO A 67 -19.35 6.58 -11.68
C PRO A 67 -18.05 7.40 -11.62
N PHE A 68 -17.41 7.47 -10.47
CA PHE A 68 -16.18 8.23 -10.22
C PHE A 68 -15.13 7.37 -9.53
N GLY A 69 -13.88 7.85 -9.60
CA GLY A 69 -12.74 7.23 -8.94
C GLY A 69 -12.21 5.99 -9.66
N TYR A 70 -11.25 5.35 -9.02
CA TYR A 70 -10.48 4.27 -9.62
C TYR A 70 -10.47 3.03 -8.72
N GLN A 71 -10.04 1.91 -9.30
CA GLN A 71 -9.87 0.64 -8.60
C GLN A 71 -8.60 -0.09 -9.07
N TRP A 72 -7.98 -0.82 -8.16
CA TRP A 72 -6.87 -1.70 -8.49
C TRP A 72 -7.36 -2.95 -9.21
N PHE A 73 -8.52 -3.45 -8.79
CA PHE A 73 -9.24 -4.57 -9.40
C PHE A 73 -10.72 -4.50 -9.01
N SER A 74 -11.58 -5.23 -9.75
CA SER A 74 -13.02 -5.28 -9.45
C SER A 74 -13.29 -5.96 -8.10
N LEU A 75 -14.25 -5.43 -7.34
CA LEU A 75 -14.84 -6.04 -6.15
C LEU A 75 -16.36 -6.27 -6.31
N GLN A 76 -16.84 -6.37 -7.56
CA GLN A 76 -18.22 -6.82 -7.82
C GLN A 76 -18.43 -8.25 -7.31
N GLU A 77 -17.43 -9.10 -7.51
CA GLU A 77 -17.35 -10.40 -6.89
C GLU A 77 -16.27 -10.39 -5.80
N ARG A 78 -16.66 -10.78 -4.58
CA ARG A 78 -15.79 -10.76 -3.39
C ARG A 78 -15.38 -12.16 -2.94
N THR A 79 -15.42 -13.14 -3.85
CA THR A 79 -14.87 -14.47 -3.59
C THR A 79 -13.35 -14.40 -3.48
N GLU A 80 -12.73 -15.33 -2.77
CA GLU A 80 -11.25 -15.36 -2.64
C GLU A 80 -10.60 -15.53 -4.01
N GLU A 81 -11.20 -16.33 -4.91
CA GLU A 81 -10.71 -16.56 -6.27
C GLU A 81 -10.76 -15.28 -7.12
N ALA A 82 -11.88 -14.55 -7.08
CA ALA A 82 -12.04 -13.31 -7.85
C ALA A 82 -11.08 -12.21 -7.35
N MET A 83 -10.95 -12.07 -6.03
CA MET A 83 -10.00 -11.12 -5.43
C MET A 83 -8.55 -11.49 -5.75
N LEU A 84 -8.21 -12.80 -5.72
CA LEU A 84 -6.86 -13.27 -6.07
C LEU A 84 -6.54 -12.96 -7.54
N ALA A 85 -7.45 -13.31 -8.46
CA ALA A 85 -7.28 -13.00 -9.88
C ALA A 85 -7.13 -11.49 -10.13
N GLY A 86 -7.89 -10.67 -9.41
CA GLY A 86 -7.80 -9.22 -9.44
C GLY A 86 -6.45 -8.71 -8.95
N ALA A 87 -5.98 -9.20 -7.81
CA ALA A 87 -4.68 -8.83 -7.25
C ALA A 87 -3.51 -9.26 -8.16
N GLN A 88 -3.58 -10.44 -8.75
CA GLN A 88 -2.59 -10.93 -9.73
C GLN A 88 -2.54 -10.05 -10.99
N LYS A 89 -3.67 -9.50 -11.43
CA LYS A 89 -3.74 -8.57 -12.56
C LYS A 89 -3.17 -7.19 -12.21
N ALA A 90 -3.41 -6.70 -11.00
CA ALA A 90 -2.94 -5.39 -10.53
C ALA A 90 -1.45 -5.38 -10.17
N GLN A 91 -0.93 -6.49 -9.67
CA GLN A 91 0.44 -6.63 -9.17
C GLN A 91 1.51 -6.17 -10.18
N PRO A 92 1.56 -6.64 -11.44
CA PRO A 92 2.59 -6.21 -12.38
C PRO A 92 2.49 -4.71 -12.74
N ILE A 93 1.30 -4.12 -12.65
CA ILE A 93 1.08 -2.69 -12.92
C ILE A 93 1.70 -1.84 -11.80
N LEU A 94 1.42 -2.20 -10.53
CA LEU A 94 2.03 -1.51 -9.39
C LEU A 94 3.54 -1.74 -9.36
N ASP A 95 4.01 -2.94 -9.67
CA ASP A 95 5.43 -3.29 -9.70
C ASP A 95 6.19 -2.44 -10.74
N ALA A 96 5.66 -2.33 -11.97
CA ALA A 96 6.22 -1.48 -13.01
C ALA A 96 6.22 0.01 -12.62
N PHE A 97 5.16 0.49 -11.96
CA PHE A 97 5.11 1.85 -11.46
C PHE A 97 6.17 2.12 -10.39
N ILE A 98 6.39 1.19 -9.46
CA ILE A 98 7.47 1.28 -8.47
C ILE A 98 8.81 1.47 -9.17
N ASP A 99 9.14 0.63 -10.16
CA ASP A 99 10.40 0.71 -10.89
C ASP A 99 10.55 2.05 -11.64
N GLN A 100 9.46 2.54 -12.27
CA GLN A 100 9.46 3.84 -12.93
C GLN A 100 9.74 4.99 -11.96
N GLN A 101 9.14 4.98 -10.77
CA GLN A 101 9.34 6.03 -9.78
C GLN A 101 10.75 5.99 -9.18
N LEU A 102 11.27 4.80 -8.89
CA LEU A 102 12.65 4.63 -8.43
C LEU A 102 13.65 5.17 -9.45
N ALA A 103 13.45 4.86 -10.73
CA ALA A 103 14.28 5.39 -11.83
C ALA A 103 14.15 6.91 -11.96
N LYS A 104 12.93 7.46 -11.91
CA LYS A 104 12.65 8.90 -12.00
C LYS A 104 13.40 9.71 -10.96
N TYR A 105 13.40 9.24 -9.71
CA TYR A 105 14.04 9.95 -8.60
C TYR A 105 15.48 9.48 -8.31
N LYS A 106 16.00 8.51 -9.08
CA LYS A 106 17.35 7.92 -8.91
C LYS A 106 17.53 7.34 -7.49
N LEU A 107 16.50 6.65 -7.00
CA LEU A 107 16.45 5.98 -5.72
C LEU A 107 16.46 4.45 -5.90
N THR A 108 16.65 3.73 -4.81
CA THR A 108 16.60 2.27 -4.76
C THR A 108 15.49 1.80 -3.83
N GLU A 109 15.20 0.51 -3.83
CA GLU A 109 14.17 -0.08 -2.97
C GLU A 109 14.38 0.23 -1.47
N ARG A 110 15.61 0.40 -1.03
CA ARG A 110 15.95 0.78 0.35
C ARG A 110 15.46 2.18 0.73
N ASN A 111 15.18 3.01 -0.27
CA ASN A 111 14.67 4.36 -0.09
C ASN A 111 13.14 4.44 -0.27
N LEU A 112 12.46 3.30 -0.52
CA LEU A 112 11.04 3.25 -0.83
C LEU A 112 10.22 2.65 0.31
N ALA A 113 9.17 3.36 0.72
CA ALA A 113 8.08 2.78 1.49
C ALA A 113 6.75 2.88 0.73
N LEU A 114 5.84 1.94 0.98
CA LEU A 114 4.46 2.02 0.51
C LEU A 114 3.52 2.31 1.68
N VAL A 115 2.48 3.06 1.41
CA VAL A 115 1.35 3.28 2.31
C VAL A 115 0.09 2.93 1.54
N GLY A 116 -0.66 1.95 2.00
CA GLY A 116 -1.91 1.54 1.38
C GLY A 116 -3.10 1.81 2.29
N PHE A 117 -4.25 2.10 1.69
CA PHE A 117 -5.54 2.12 2.35
C PHE A 117 -6.51 1.17 1.65
N SER A 118 -7.18 0.30 2.40
CA SER A 118 -8.21 -0.61 1.90
C SER A 118 -7.70 -1.46 0.74
N GLN A 119 -8.24 -1.32 -0.46
CA GLN A 119 -7.77 -2.02 -1.66
C GLN A 119 -6.31 -1.70 -2.02
N GLY A 120 -5.86 -0.46 -1.76
CA GLY A 120 -4.45 -0.08 -1.90
C GLY A 120 -3.53 -0.83 -0.93
N THR A 121 -3.98 -1.13 0.29
CA THR A 121 -3.29 -2.06 1.19
C THR A 121 -3.22 -3.46 0.59
N MET A 122 -4.34 -3.98 0.10
CA MET A 122 -4.41 -5.33 -0.47
C MET A 122 -3.40 -5.51 -1.60
N VAL A 123 -3.35 -4.58 -2.56
CA VAL A 123 -2.40 -4.65 -3.67
C VAL A 123 -0.96 -4.44 -3.23
N SER A 124 -0.69 -3.57 -2.24
CA SER A 124 0.65 -3.32 -1.73
C SER A 124 1.24 -4.55 -1.03
N ILE A 125 0.50 -5.16 -0.09
CA ILE A 125 0.96 -6.36 0.61
C ILE A 125 0.96 -7.61 -0.29
N PHE A 126 0.20 -7.60 -1.39
CA PHE A 126 0.28 -8.64 -2.41
C PHE A 126 1.53 -8.49 -3.27
N THR A 127 1.86 -7.26 -3.71
CA THR A 127 2.95 -6.98 -4.65
C THR A 127 4.32 -7.04 -3.98
N VAL A 128 4.48 -6.32 -2.86
CA VAL A 128 5.81 -6.04 -2.30
C VAL A 128 6.58 -7.30 -1.90
N PRO A 129 5.99 -8.30 -1.21
CA PRO A 129 6.72 -9.53 -0.87
C PRO A 129 7.14 -10.38 -2.06
N ARG A 130 6.55 -10.15 -3.24
CA ARG A 130 6.87 -10.86 -4.49
C ARG A 130 8.01 -10.20 -5.27
N ARG A 131 8.47 -9.01 -4.86
CA ARG A 131 9.64 -8.35 -5.45
C ARG A 131 10.93 -9.08 -5.08
N LYS A 132 11.95 -8.95 -5.93
CA LYS A 132 13.28 -9.57 -5.69
C LYS A 132 14.05 -8.87 -4.58
N ILE A 133 13.90 -7.56 -4.47
CA ILE A 133 14.61 -6.71 -3.52
C ILE A 133 13.56 -6.10 -2.58
N PRO A 134 13.74 -6.21 -1.26
CA PRO A 134 12.80 -5.65 -0.31
C PRO A 134 12.82 -4.11 -0.36
N VAL A 135 11.64 -3.51 -0.32
CA VAL A 135 11.48 -2.08 -0.03
C VAL A 135 11.77 -1.82 1.45
N ALA A 136 11.93 -0.55 1.85
CA ALA A 136 12.18 -0.17 3.23
C ALA A 136 11.05 -0.63 4.16
N GLY A 137 9.77 -0.50 3.76
CA GLY A 137 8.65 -0.99 4.55
C GLY A 137 7.28 -0.73 3.93
N VAL A 138 6.24 -1.25 4.57
CA VAL A 138 4.82 -1.07 4.16
C VAL A 138 3.96 -0.69 5.34
N VAL A 139 3.21 0.41 5.19
CA VAL A 139 2.10 0.78 6.08
C VAL A 139 0.79 0.32 5.44
N ALA A 140 0.03 -0.48 6.14
CA ALA A 140 -1.16 -1.16 5.64
C ALA A 140 -2.40 -0.78 6.47
N TYR A 141 -3.19 0.20 5.99
CA TYR A 141 -4.42 0.63 6.64
C TYR A 141 -5.63 -0.13 6.12
N SER A 142 -6.50 -0.56 7.02
CA SER A 142 -7.86 -1.06 6.76
C SER A 142 -7.95 -2.06 5.60
N GLY A 143 -6.94 -2.91 5.45
CA GLY A 143 -6.87 -3.90 4.38
C GLY A 143 -6.84 -5.34 4.88
N ARG A 144 -6.71 -6.28 3.94
CA ARG A 144 -6.58 -7.72 4.22
C ARG A 144 -5.53 -8.36 3.33
N LEU A 145 -5.01 -9.50 3.76
CA LEU A 145 -4.12 -10.34 2.95
C LEU A 145 -4.95 -11.15 1.94
N ILE A 146 -4.61 -11.06 0.66
CA ILE A 146 -5.20 -11.86 -0.43
C ILE A 146 -4.22 -12.98 -0.80
N GLY A 147 -4.76 -14.17 -1.11
CA GLY A 147 -3.98 -15.29 -1.62
C GLY A 147 -2.95 -15.82 -0.61
N LYS A 148 -3.33 -15.93 0.66
CA LYS A 148 -2.47 -16.42 1.75
C LYS A 148 -1.81 -17.76 1.44
N ASP A 149 -2.52 -18.68 0.77
CA ASP A 149 -2.03 -20.01 0.48
C ASP A 149 -0.94 -20.04 -0.60
N LEU A 150 -0.93 -19.02 -1.49
CA LEU A 150 0.11 -18.82 -2.50
C LEU A 150 1.31 -18.05 -1.95
N MET A 151 1.12 -17.25 -0.90
CA MET A 151 2.16 -16.37 -0.40
C MET A 151 3.43 -17.14 -0.02
N ALA A 152 3.31 -18.31 0.60
CA ALA A 152 4.44 -19.14 1.00
C ALA A 152 5.29 -19.64 -0.20
N GLN A 153 4.68 -19.78 -1.37
CA GLN A 153 5.36 -20.25 -2.58
C GLN A 153 5.95 -19.08 -3.39
N GLU A 154 5.35 -17.89 -3.27
CA GLU A 154 5.65 -16.75 -4.13
C GLU A 154 6.47 -15.66 -3.43
N ILE A 155 6.58 -15.70 -2.09
CA ILE A 155 7.36 -14.72 -1.32
C ILE A 155 8.84 -14.78 -1.71
N ARG A 156 9.42 -13.63 -2.00
CA ARG A 156 10.84 -13.47 -2.39
C ARG A 156 11.60 -12.55 -1.45
N CYS A 157 10.90 -11.69 -0.73
CA CYS A 157 11.49 -10.80 0.24
C CYS A 157 10.52 -10.52 1.41
N THR A 158 11.05 -10.08 2.52
CA THR A 158 10.32 -9.89 3.79
C THR A 158 10.52 -8.46 4.32
N PRO A 159 10.01 -7.42 3.60
CA PRO A 159 10.09 -6.05 4.11
C PRO A 159 9.30 -5.89 5.42
N PRO A 160 9.75 -5.05 6.34
CA PRO A 160 8.99 -4.77 7.55
C PRO A 160 7.63 -4.15 7.24
N MET A 161 6.61 -4.45 8.04
CA MET A 161 5.25 -3.95 7.82
C MET A 161 4.60 -3.53 9.13
N VAL A 162 3.68 -2.58 9.05
CA VAL A 162 2.72 -2.27 10.10
C VAL A 162 1.31 -2.33 9.52
N MET A 163 0.39 -3.03 10.20
CA MET A 163 -1.00 -3.17 9.78
C MET A 163 -1.92 -2.53 10.81
N ILE A 164 -2.80 -1.63 10.36
CA ILE A 164 -3.63 -0.80 11.22
C ILE A 164 -5.08 -0.89 10.75
N ASN A 165 -5.97 -1.47 11.57
CA ASN A 165 -7.39 -1.64 11.24
C ASN A 165 -8.27 -1.13 12.37
N GLY A 166 -9.45 -0.61 12.04
CA GLY A 166 -10.48 -0.26 13.02
C GLY A 166 -11.27 -1.49 13.47
N ASP A 167 -11.69 -1.52 14.74
CA ASP A 167 -12.52 -2.62 15.27
C ASP A 167 -14.01 -2.52 14.89
N GLN A 168 -14.44 -1.35 14.38
CA GLN A 168 -15.76 -1.09 13.85
C GLN A 168 -15.79 -1.04 12.32
N ASP A 169 -14.78 -1.61 11.65
CA ASP A 169 -14.71 -1.64 10.19
C ASP A 169 -15.73 -2.66 9.63
N GLU A 170 -16.79 -2.16 8.99
CA GLU A 170 -17.85 -2.97 8.38
C GLU A 170 -17.50 -3.47 6.97
N LEU A 171 -16.47 -2.90 6.33
CA LEU A 171 -16.06 -3.26 4.97
C LEU A 171 -14.95 -4.31 4.95
N VAL A 172 -13.97 -4.18 5.85
CA VAL A 172 -12.88 -5.14 6.03
C VAL A 172 -12.86 -5.57 7.50
N PRO A 173 -13.55 -6.67 7.85
CA PRO A 173 -13.66 -7.11 9.23
C PRO A 173 -12.31 -7.25 9.93
N VAL A 174 -12.19 -6.64 11.10
CA VAL A 174 -10.94 -6.62 11.89
C VAL A 174 -10.42 -8.03 12.22
N THR A 175 -11.31 -9.02 12.26
CA THR A 175 -10.96 -10.44 12.49
C THR A 175 -10.01 -11.01 11.44
N LEU A 176 -9.89 -10.38 10.27
CA LEU A 176 -8.96 -10.78 9.22
C LEU A 176 -7.51 -10.33 9.50
N GLN A 177 -7.31 -9.30 10.34
CA GLN A 177 -5.97 -8.77 10.61
C GLN A 177 -5.08 -9.76 11.38
N PRO A 178 -5.50 -10.39 12.49
CA PRO A 178 -4.64 -11.33 13.20
C PRO A 178 -4.16 -12.47 12.31
N ALA A 179 -5.04 -13.05 11.51
CA ALA A 179 -4.69 -14.12 10.57
C ALA A 179 -3.68 -13.67 9.50
N ALA A 180 -3.82 -12.43 8.99
CA ALA A 180 -2.87 -11.86 8.04
C ALA A 180 -1.49 -11.64 8.69
N VAL A 181 -1.47 -11.07 9.90
CA VAL A 181 -0.24 -10.82 10.69
C VAL A 181 0.46 -12.13 10.99
N ASP A 182 -0.26 -13.15 11.45
CA ASP A 182 0.32 -14.46 11.78
C ASP A 182 0.88 -15.17 10.55
N THR A 183 0.16 -15.11 9.41
CA THR A 183 0.63 -15.66 8.14
C THR A 183 1.94 -15.00 7.69
N LEU A 184 1.99 -13.67 7.66
CA LEU A 184 3.17 -12.93 7.21
C LEU A 184 4.34 -13.12 8.18
N ARG A 185 4.08 -13.16 9.49
CA ARG A 185 5.11 -13.41 10.51
C ARG A 185 5.70 -14.81 10.38
N ALA A 186 4.87 -15.83 10.14
CA ALA A 186 5.32 -17.20 9.89
C ALA A 186 6.23 -17.32 8.66
N LEU A 187 6.08 -16.41 7.69
CA LEU A 187 6.92 -16.31 6.49
C LEU A 187 8.16 -15.40 6.68
N GLY A 188 8.44 -14.96 7.90
CA GLY A 188 9.63 -14.17 8.24
C GLY A 188 9.49 -12.67 8.07
N VAL A 189 8.28 -12.15 7.78
CA VAL A 189 8.03 -10.71 7.74
C VAL A 189 7.98 -10.16 9.16
N LYS A 190 8.77 -9.11 9.44
CA LYS A 190 8.61 -8.33 10.67
C LYS A 190 7.35 -7.48 10.54
N ILE A 191 6.27 -7.89 11.19
CA ILE A 191 4.99 -7.20 11.10
C ILE A 191 4.39 -6.97 12.48
N GLU A 192 3.88 -5.75 12.69
CA GLU A 192 3.06 -5.36 13.83
C GLU A 192 1.62 -5.11 13.39
N GLY A 193 0.66 -5.59 14.17
CA GLY A 193 -0.77 -5.35 13.96
C GLY A 193 -1.31 -4.45 15.06
N HIS A 194 -1.98 -3.37 14.68
CA HIS A 194 -2.65 -2.43 15.58
C HIS A 194 -4.14 -2.39 15.28
N ILE A 195 -4.96 -2.63 16.29
CA ILE A 195 -6.41 -2.50 16.23
C ILE A 195 -6.79 -1.17 16.87
N ARG A 196 -7.54 -0.33 16.13
CA ARG A 196 -7.98 0.99 16.57
C ARG A 196 -9.39 0.89 17.14
N PRO A 197 -9.58 1.07 18.48
CA PRO A 197 -10.89 1.00 19.10
C PRO A 197 -11.83 2.11 18.61
N GLY A 198 -13.08 1.75 18.29
CA GLY A 198 -14.12 2.65 17.84
C GLY A 198 -13.95 3.20 16.43
N LEU A 199 -12.93 2.76 15.70
CA LEU A 199 -12.66 3.23 14.33
C LEU A 199 -13.36 2.31 13.32
N GLY A 200 -14.09 2.92 12.37
CA GLY A 200 -14.65 2.25 11.21
C GLY A 200 -13.62 2.09 10.09
N HIS A 201 -14.09 2.02 8.83
CA HIS A 201 -13.24 1.93 7.64
C HIS A 201 -12.58 3.29 7.32
N SER A 202 -11.57 3.68 8.10
CA SER A 202 -10.96 5.02 8.05
C SER A 202 -9.53 5.00 8.59
N ILE A 203 -8.88 6.18 8.54
CA ILE A 203 -7.57 6.47 9.13
C ILE A 203 -7.77 7.56 10.17
N ASP A 204 -7.32 7.35 11.40
CA ASP A 204 -7.37 8.33 12.49
C ASP A 204 -5.99 8.90 12.84
N ASP A 205 -5.95 9.94 13.66
CA ASP A 205 -4.71 10.59 14.09
C ASP A 205 -3.73 9.64 14.79
N VAL A 206 -4.26 8.67 15.54
CA VAL A 206 -3.41 7.67 16.21
C VAL A 206 -2.82 6.69 15.21
N GLY A 207 -3.59 6.26 14.21
CA GLY A 207 -3.09 5.45 13.10
C GLY A 207 -2.02 6.21 12.30
N ILE A 208 -2.23 7.51 12.05
CA ILE A 208 -1.21 8.37 11.41
C ILE A 208 0.07 8.42 12.26
N LYS A 209 -0.06 8.57 13.58
CA LYS A 209 1.10 8.60 14.49
C LYS A 209 1.86 7.27 14.47
N ILE A 210 1.17 6.13 14.52
CA ILE A 210 1.79 4.80 14.41
C ILE A 210 2.59 4.69 13.11
N ALA A 211 2.00 5.11 11.98
CA ALA A 211 2.69 5.10 10.70
C ALA A 211 3.89 6.07 10.65
N GLN A 212 3.80 7.25 11.26
CA GLN A 212 4.92 8.19 11.37
C GLN A 212 6.09 7.56 12.13
N ASP A 213 5.82 6.91 13.27
CA ASP A 213 6.85 6.26 14.07
C ASP A 213 7.50 5.10 13.29
N PHE A 214 6.68 4.29 12.64
CA PHE A 214 7.17 3.22 11.76
C PHE A 214 8.02 3.76 10.61
N LEU A 215 7.50 4.73 9.83
CA LEU A 215 8.22 5.32 8.69
C LEU A 215 9.53 5.99 9.11
N SER A 216 9.54 6.70 10.24
CA SER A 216 10.76 7.33 10.79
C SER A 216 11.83 6.31 11.20
N ALA A 217 11.42 5.12 11.60
CA ALA A 217 12.35 4.04 11.98
C ALA A 217 12.94 3.28 10.78
N LEU A 218 12.38 3.46 9.57
CA LEU A 218 12.86 2.81 8.34
C LEU A 218 14.07 3.52 7.72
N PHE A 219 14.18 4.83 7.90
CA PHE A 219 15.11 5.72 7.22
C PHE A 219 15.95 6.54 8.20
#